data_159d64d5906ded1635f3dd4c20c959f2
#
_entry.id   159d64d5906ded1635f3dd4c20c959f2
#
_cell.length_a   1.000
_cell.length_b   1.000
_cell.length_c   1.000
_cell.angle_alpha   90.00
_cell.angle_beta   90.00
_cell.angle_gamma   90.00
#
_symmetry.space_group_name_H-M   'P 1'
#
loop_
_entity.id
_entity.type
_entity.pdbx_description
1 polymer ?
#
loop_
_entity_poly.entity_id
_entity_poly.type
_entity_poly.pdbx_seq_one_letter_code
_entity_poly.pdbx_strand_id
1 'polypeptide(L)'
;MNNFKCFLILTILFASSAFAEKHQFYYKNELILVEIPEGFCDASENEFGEFMVEFIDNQRKNGMDGPELQLVFDNCLDDLSNIYPWGYIGTVDIGQNNYTIEEMQNLFNLTMQEQLGEASYVKKLSSDLENAHKNTLKDYGVEAEVNLIQDTGVIWYDEDVVIIKGINTSVSDGEKLEEIVIGSSTLIKNDLAINFYITDLLDNGNLILNYSSKLEKASKKTSLLV
;
A
#
# COMPACT_ATOMS: atom_id res chain seq x y z
N MET A 1 -42.74 -8.02 -39.91
CA MET A 1 -41.69 -7.03 -39.70
C MET A 1 -42.10 -6.18 -38.50
N ASN A 2 -41.62 -6.45 -37.28
CA ASN A 2 -41.68 -5.50 -36.11
C ASN A 2 -41.28 -6.17 -34.77
N ASN A 3 -40.22 -6.99 -34.73
CA ASN A 3 -39.74 -7.54 -33.46
C ASN A 3 -38.24 -7.35 -33.26
N PHE A 4 -37.62 -6.38 -33.98
CA PHE A 4 -36.16 -6.19 -33.89
C PHE A 4 -35.74 -4.90 -33.14
N LYS A 5 -36.67 -4.11 -32.61
CA LYS A 5 -36.38 -2.83 -31.97
C LYS A 5 -36.34 -2.88 -30.41
N CYS A 6 -36.74 -3.97 -29.79
CA CYS A 6 -36.72 -4.09 -28.33
C CYS A 6 -35.42 -4.68 -27.73
N PHE A 7 -34.50 -5.19 -28.56
CA PHE A 7 -33.28 -5.86 -28.05
C PHE A 7 -32.07 -4.94 -27.87
N LEU A 8 -32.17 -3.69 -28.39
CA LEU A 8 -31.04 -2.76 -28.36
C LEU A 8 -31.03 -1.80 -27.17
N ILE A 9 -32.04 -1.82 -26.31
CA ILE A 9 -32.16 -0.89 -25.18
C ILE A 9 -31.70 -1.56 -23.84
N LEU A 10 -31.55 -2.87 -23.83
CA LEU A 10 -31.21 -3.60 -22.58
C LEU A 10 -29.70 -3.82 -22.39
N THR A 11 -28.85 -3.43 -23.31
CA THR A 11 -27.38 -3.61 -23.21
C THR A 11 -26.61 -2.37 -22.75
N ILE A 12 -27.32 -1.27 -22.43
CA ILE A 12 -26.68 -0.02 -21.99
C ILE A 12 -26.69 0.16 -20.43
N LEU A 13 -27.30 -0.75 -19.69
CA LEU A 13 -27.52 -0.58 -18.25
C LEU A 13 -26.53 -1.38 -17.34
N PHE A 14 -25.53 -2.04 -17.90
CA PHE A 14 -24.46 -2.68 -17.13
C PHE A 14 -23.06 -2.19 -17.50
N ALA A 15 -22.93 -0.90 -17.84
CA ALA A 15 -21.69 -0.24 -17.48
C ALA A 15 -21.79 0.03 -15.97
N SER A 16 -21.55 -0.97 -15.15
CA SER A 16 -21.13 -0.73 -13.81
C SER A 16 -19.82 0.06 -13.94
N SER A 17 -19.94 1.40 -13.93
CA SER A 17 -18.83 2.24 -13.58
C SER A 17 -18.31 1.64 -12.28
N ALA A 18 -17.15 1.03 -12.31
CA ALA A 18 -16.41 0.71 -11.11
C ALA A 18 -16.10 2.09 -10.49
N PHE A 19 -17.03 2.61 -9.69
CA PHE A 19 -16.77 3.76 -8.87
C PHE A 19 -15.72 3.28 -7.89
N ALA A 20 -14.58 3.93 -7.90
CA ALA A 20 -13.60 3.73 -6.86
C ALA A 20 -14.30 3.95 -5.52
N GLU A 21 -14.22 2.97 -4.65
CA GLU A 21 -14.81 3.04 -3.33
C GLU A 21 -14.09 4.13 -2.53
N LYS A 22 -14.85 4.86 -1.69
CA LYS A 22 -14.32 5.98 -0.93
C LYS A 22 -14.31 5.65 0.53
N HIS A 23 -13.17 5.85 1.16
CA HIS A 23 -13.00 5.70 2.59
C HIS A 23 -12.74 7.06 3.24
N GLN A 24 -13.18 7.23 4.51
CA GLN A 24 -13.08 8.48 5.25
C GLN A 24 -12.48 8.21 6.63
N PHE A 25 -11.55 9.06 7.04
CA PHE A 25 -11.00 9.02 8.39
C PHE A 25 -10.69 10.44 8.88
N TYR A 26 -10.51 10.60 10.19
CA TYR A 26 -10.21 11.89 10.80
C TYR A 26 -8.71 11.98 11.14
N TYR A 27 -8.12 13.12 10.78
CA TYR A 27 -6.79 13.52 11.23
C TYR A 27 -6.86 14.94 11.80
N LYS A 28 -6.45 15.12 13.07
CA LYS A 28 -6.49 16.43 13.79
C LYS A 28 -7.84 17.15 13.66
N ASN A 29 -8.97 16.42 13.77
CA ASN A 29 -10.36 16.89 13.58
C ASN A 29 -10.73 17.31 12.15
N GLU A 30 -9.92 17.02 11.16
CA GLU A 30 -10.24 17.23 9.75
C GLU A 30 -10.61 15.91 9.10
N LEU A 31 -11.63 15.93 8.26
CA LEU A 31 -12.08 14.76 7.52
C LEU A 31 -11.25 14.60 6.26
N ILE A 32 -10.54 13.49 6.15
CA ILE A 32 -9.77 13.10 4.97
C ILE A 32 -10.59 12.11 4.16
N LEU A 33 -10.66 12.34 2.86
CA LEU A 33 -11.26 11.43 1.90
C LEU A 33 -10.16 10.79 1.06
N VAL A 34 -10.16 9.45 1.00
CA VAL A 34 -9.28 8.67 0.14
C VAL A 34 -10.12 7.80 -0.79
N GLU A 35 -9.62 7.53 -1.99
CA GLU A 35 -10.23 6.54 -2.89
C GLU A 35 -9.40 5.24 -2.86
N ILE A 36 -10.09 4.11 -2.74
CA ILE A 36 -9.47 2.78 -2.89
C ILE A 36 -8.99 2.65 -4.35
N PRO A 37 -7.79 2.11 -4.60
CA PRO A 37 -7.29 1.94 -5.96
C PRO A 37 -8.25 1.15 -6.83
N GLU A 38 -8.38 1.52 -8.10
CA GLU A 38 -9.32 0.90 -9.04
C GLU A 38 -9.13 -0.63 -9.14
N GLY A 39 -10.22 -1.38 -8.93
CA GLY A 39 -10.24 -2.85 -8.95
C GLY A 39 -9.85 -3.49 -7.63
N PHE A 40 -9.90 -2.73 -6.55
CA PHE A 40 -9.80 -3.21 -5.16
C PHE A 40 -11.06 -2.84 -4.38
N CYS A 41 -11.33 -3.58 -3.32
CA CYS A 41 -12.46 -3.40 -2.42
C CYS A 41 -11.97 -3.21 -0.98
N ASP A 42 -12.77 -2.51 -0.16
CA ASP A 42 -12.53 -2.43 1.28
C ASP A 42 -12.60 -3.83 1.89
N ALA A 43 -11.52 -4.26 2.50
CA ALA A 43 -11.39 -5.55 3.16
C ALA A 43 -11.49 -5.46 4.69
N SER A 44 -11.65 -4.27 5.26
CA SER A 44 -11.54 -4.04 6.71
C SER A 44 -12.55 -4.84 7.54
N GLU A 45 -13.68 -5.26 6.95
CA GLU A 45 -14.74 -6.01 7.61
C GLU A 45 -14.74 -7.53 7.26
N ASN A 46 -13.80 -8.01 6.41
CA ASN A 46 -13.67 -9.42 6.11
C ASN A 46 -12.57 -10.10 6.93
N GLU A 47 -12.54 -11.45 6.97
CA GLU A 47 -11.59 -12.23 7.78
C GLU A 47 -10.12 -11.90 7.43
N PHE A 48 -9.81 -11.62 6.16
CA PHE A 48 -8.48 -11.25 5.73
C PHE A 48 -8.10 -9.86 6.27
N GLY A 49 -8.97 -8.88 6.13
CA GLY A 49 -8.73 -7.52 6.62
C GLY A 49 -8.61 -7.47 8.14
N GLU A 50 -9.46 -8.19 8.89
CA GLU A 50 -9.35 -8.29 10.35
C GLU A 50 -7.98 -8.89 10.75
N PHE A 51 -7.55 -9.97 10.07
CA PHE A 51 -6.23 -10.55 10.29
C PHE A 51 -5.10 -9.56 9.99
N MET A 52 -5.16 -8.83 8.86
CA MET A 52 -4.13 -7.87 8.46
C MET A 52 -4.04 -6.68 9.41
N VAL A 53 -5.17 -6.18 9.92
CA VAL A 53 -5.20 -5.14 10.95
C VAL A 53 -4.48 -5.63 12.21
N GLU A 54 -4.81 -6.82 12.70
CA GLU A 54 -4.15 -7.40 13.86
C GLU A 54 -2.64 -7.62 13.62
N PHE A 55 -2.28 -8.14 12.46
CA PHE A 55 -0.89 -8.39 12.07
C PHE A 55 -0.05 -7.10 12.05
N ILE A 56 -0.54 -6.04 11.41
CA ILE A 56 0.15 -4.75 11.35
C ILE A 56 0.26 -4.11 12.75
N ASP A 57 -0.79 -4.20 13.57
CA ASP A 57 -0.76 -3.73 14.95
C ASP A 57 0.27 -4.50 15.80
N ASN A 58 0.40 -5.80 15.59
CA ASN A 58 1.41 -6.61 16.28
C ASN A 58 2.83 -6.29 15.79
N GLN A 59 3.03 -5.99 14.51
CA GLN A 59 4.31 -5.49 14.01
C GLN A 59 4.69 -4.17 14.70
N ARG A 60 3.75 -3.25 14.88
CA ARG A 60 3.99 -1.99 15.61
C ARG A 60 4.35 -2.23 17.08
N LYS A 61 3.66 -3.15 17.78
CA LYS A 61 4.00 -3.56 19.15
C LYS A 61 5.39 -4.18 19.23
N ASN A 62 5.82 -4.88 18.19
CA ASN A 62 7.15 -5.48 18.07
C ASN A 62 8.23 -4.48 17.58
N GLY A 63 7.93 -3.18 17.56
CA GLY A 63 8.89 -2.11 17.31
C GLY A 63 8.97 -1.63 15.86
N MET A 64 8.01 -1.99 15.00
CA MET A 64 7.91 -1.41 13.67
C MET A 64 7.39 0.02 13.76
N ASP A 65 8.26 0.98 13.46
CA ASP A 65 7.88 2.38 13.28
C ASP A 65 7.34 2.53 11.84
N GLY A 66 6.03 2.51 11.69
CA GLY A 66 5.35 2.52 10.39
C GLY A 66 4.11 3.40 10.36
N PRO A 67 3.47 3.53 9.20
CA PRO A 67 2.24 4.30 9.07
C PRO A 67 1.15 3.80 10.02
N GLU A 68 0.33 4.72 10.51
CA GLU A 68 -0.91 4.36 11.18
C GLU A 68 -1.88 3.81 10.14
N LEU A 69 -2.35 2.58 10.34
CA LEU A 69 -3.26 1.92 9.42
C LEU A 69 -4.63 2.60 9.43
N GLN A 70 -5.13 2.94 8.25
CA GLN A 70 -6.45 3.52 8.06
C GLN A 70 -7.41 2.54 7.37
N LEU A 71 -6.92 1.73 6.45
CA LEU A 71 -7.74 0.85 5.63
C LEU A 71 -6.89 -0.30 5.08
N VAL A 72 -7.46 -1.51 5.04
CA VAL A 72 -6.97 -2.64 4.25
C VAL A 72 -7.90 -2.83 3.04
N PHE A 73 -7.35 -3.15 1.88
CA PHE A 73 -8.10 -3.46 0.68
C PHE A 73 -7.55 -4.70 -0.03
N ASP A 74 -8.40 -5.41 -0.74
CA ASP A 74 -8.06 -6.64 -1.46
C ASP A 74 -8.58 -6.65 -2.91
N ASN A 75 -8.40 -7.77 -3.59
CA ASN A 75 -8.79 -7.98 -4.98
C ASN A 75 -10.30 -8.21 -5.20
N CYS A 76 -11.16 -7.90 -4.22
CA CYS A 76 -12.61 -8.11 -4.26
C CYS A 76 -13.06 -9.58 -4.39
N LEU A 77 -12.22 -10.52 -4.03
CA LEU A 77 -12.56 -11.95 -4.04
C LEU A 77 -12.82 -12.42 -2.61
N ASP A 78 -13.97 -13.04 -2.37
CA ASP A 78 -14.31 -13.65 -1.07
C ASP A 78 -13.56 -14.98 -0.83
N ASP A 79 -12.40 -15.17 -1.45
CA ASP A 79 -11.62 -16.42 -1.41
C ASP A 79 -10.27 -16.20 -0.73
N LEU A 80 -10.18 -16.61 0.53
CA LEU A 80 -8.94 -16.54 1.31
C LEU A 80 -7.80 -17.39 0.73
N SER A 81 -8.06 -18.30 -0.22
CA SER A 81 -7.02 -19.08 -0.89
C SER A 81 -6.22 -18.23 -1.90
N ASN A 82 -6.71 -17.05 -2.27
CA ASN A 82 -6.06 -16.12 -3.18
C ASN A 82 -6.16 -14.69 -2.66
N ILE A 83 -5.40 -14.38 -1.62
CA ILE A 83 -5.37 -13.05 -0.99
C ILE A 83 -4.66 -11.99 -1.85
N TYR A 84 -3.86 -12.39 -2.84
CA TYR A 84 -3.13 -11.47 -3.70
C TYR A 84 -3.94 -11.03 -4.92
N PRO A 85 -3.78 -9.77 -5.38
CA PRO A 85 -3.11 -8.68 -4.70
C PRO A 85 -3.91 -8.10 -3.54
N TRP A 86 -3.23 -7.56 -2.57
CA TRP A 86 -3.83 -6.84 -1.45
C TRP A 86 -3.04 -5.56 -1.15
N GLY A 87 -3.58 -4.70 -0.31
CA GLY A 87 -2.85 -3.50 0.09
C GLY A 87 -3.47 -2.80 1.28
N TYR A 88 -2.88 -1.69 1.64
CA TYR A 88 -3.40 -0.86 2.72
C TYR A 88 -3.14 0.63 2.48
N ILE A 89 -3.91 1.45 3.16
CA ILE A 89 -3.71 2.89 3.26
C ILE A 89 -3.28 3.19 4.69
N GLY A 90 -2.19 3.91 4.82
CA GLY A 90 -1.67 4.33 6.12
C GLY A 90 -1.31 5.81 6.14
N THR A 91 -1.24 6.39 7.31
CA THR A 91 -0.91 7.79 7.53
C THR A 91 0.33 7.94 8.39
N VAL A 92 1.14 8.95 8.09
CA VAL A 92 2.30 9.35 8.88
C VAL A 92 2.21 10.83 9.18
N ASP A 93 2.15 11.18 10.47
CA ASP A 93 2.31 12.56 10.91
C ASP A 93 3.79 12.95 10.77
N ILE A 94 4.10 13.78 9.77
CA ILE A 94 5.46 14.25 9.52
C ILE A 94 5.78 15.57 10.27
N GLY A 95 4.86 16.01 11.11
CA GLY A 95 5.04 17.18 11.96
C GLY A 95 5.02 18.49 11.21
N GLN A 96 5.51 19.54 11.86
CA GLN A 96 5.46 20.93 11.32
C GLN A 96 6.61 21.23 10.33
N ASN A 97 7.24 20.21 9.75
CA ASN A 97 8.41 20.41 8.89
C ASN A 97 8.06 20.93 7.48
N ASN A 98 6.77 20.99 7.13
CA ASN A 98 6.28 21.46 5.83
C ASN A 98 7.02 20.83 4.65
N TYR A 99 7.16 19.51 4.65
CA TYR A 99 7.80 18.79 3.55
C TYR A 99 7.08 19.02 2.23
N THR A 100 7.85 19.12 1.17
CA THR A 100 7.37 19.03 -0.22
C THR A 100 7.53 17.60 -0.73
N ILE A 101 6.84 17.26 -1.81
CA ILE A 101 7.04 15.96 -2.48
C ILE A 101 8.49 15.80 -2.96
N GLU A 102 9.12 16.86 -3.43
CA GLU A 102 10.54 16.84 -3.81
C GLU A 102 11.46 16.51 -2.63
N GLU A 103 11.19 17.07 -1.45
CA GLU A 103 11.96 16.75 -0.24
C GLU A 103 11.72 15.31 0.22
N MET A 104 10.48 14.80 0.13
CA MET A 104 10.18 13.39 0.38
C MET A 104 10.91 12.48 -0.62
N GLN A 105 10.90 12.82 -1.90
CA GLN A 105 11.64 12.08 -2.93
C GLN A 105 13.14 12.07 -2.64
N ASN A 106 13.69 13.21 -2.22
CA ASN A 106 15.09 13.32 -1.83
C ASN A 106 15.40 12.46 -0.59
N LEU A 107 14.52 12.42 0.40
CA LEU A 107 14.65 11.54 1.55
C LEU A 107 14.65 10.07 1.12
N PHE A 108 13.74 9.65 0.25
CA PHE A 108 13.72 8.30 -0.30
C PHE A 108 15.02 8.00 -1.07
N ASN A 109 15.47 8.91 -1.94
CA ASN A 109 16.71 8.72 -2.70
C ASN A 109 17.96 8.69 -1.80
N LEU A 110 18.03 9.54 -0.79
CA LEU A 110 19.13 9.53 0.20
C LEU A 110 19.12 8.21 0.97
N THR A 111 17.94 7.79 1.45
CA THR A 111 17.77 6.50 2.11
C THR A 111 18.25 5.35 1.23
N MET A 112 18.00 5.42 -0.08
CA MET A 112 18.42 4.43 -1.08
C MET A 112 19.94 4.47 -1.37
N GLN A 113 20.50 5.68 -1.54
CA GLN A 113 21.94 5.83 -1.78
C GLN A 113 22.75 5.41 -0.55
N GLU A 114 22.20 5.65 0.63
CA GLU A 114 22.80 5.22 1.89
C GLU A 114 22.71 3.71 2.10
N GLN A 115 21.68 3.03 1.56
CA GLN A 115 21.62 1.55 1.53
C GLN A 115 22.76 0.94 0.68
N LEU A 116 23.18 1.65 -0.35
CA LEU A 116 24.33 1.23 -1.19
C LEU A 116 25.68 1.61 -0.59
N GLY A 117 25.70 2.49 0.43
CA GLY A 117 26.90 2.94 1.14
C GLY A 117 26.72 2.88 2.65
N GLU A 118 27.42 2.01 3.34
CA GLU A 118 27.70 1.85 4.78
C GLU A 118 26.92 2.71 5.84
N ALA A 119 25.82 3.38 5.50
CA ALA A 119 25.12 4.26 6.42
C ALA A 119 24.33 3.44 7.45
N SER A 120 24.74 3.60 8.69
CA SER A 120 24.27 2.85 9.84
C SER A 120 22.76 2.97 10.11
N TYR A 121 22.12 4.06 9.69
CA TYR A 121 20.70 4.33 9.97
C TYR A 121 19.76 3.44 9.18
N VAL A 122 19.94 3.35 7.86
CA VAL A 122 19.07 2.56 6.98
C VAL A 122 19.23 1.07 7.22
N LYS A 123 20.46 0.61 7.43
CA LYS A 123 20.72 -0.76 7.84
C LYS A 123 20.03 -1.10 9.17
N LYS A 124 20.02 -0.16 10.10
CA LYS A 124 19.30 -0.32 11.36
C LYS A 124 17.79 -0.38 11.13
N LEU A 125 17.23 0.55 10.34
CA LEU A 125 15.79 0.58 10.05
C LEU A 125 15.34 -0.72 9.36
N SER A 126 16.07 -1.19 8.34
CA SER A 126 15.78 -2.46 7.68
C SER A 126 15.83 -3.62 8.67
N SER A 127 16.87 -3.68 9.50
CA SER A 127 16.99 -4.71 10.54
C SER A 127 15.88 -4.65 11.60
N ASP A 128 15.45 -3.45 11.99
CA ASP A 128 14.37 -3.29 12.97
C ASP A 128 13.02 -3.73 12.36
N LEU A 129 12.76 -3.41 11.10
CA LEU A 129 11.59 -3.86 10.34
C LEU A 129 11.57 -5.39 10.16
N GLU A 130 12.69 -5.98 9.76
CA GLU A 130 12.83 -7.43 9.59
C GLU A 130 12.62 -8.16 10.92
N ASN A 131 13.19 -7.63 12.01
CA ASN A 131 13.03 -8.20 13.34
C ASN A 131 11.58 -8.09 13.84
N ALA A 132 10.92 -6.93 13.64
CA ALA A 132 9.52 -6.76 14.02
C ALA A 132 8.62 -7.73 13.26
N HIS A 133 8.82 -7.87 11.96
CA HIS A 133 8.07 -8.79 11.11
C HIS A 133 8.29 -10.25 11.53
N LYS A 134 9.55 -10.65 11.73
CA LYS A 134 9.92 -11.99 12.19
C LYS A 134 9.32 -12.33 13.56
N ASN A 135 9.37 -11.37 14.51
CA ASN A 135 8.78 -11.58 15.82
C ASN A 135 7.24 -11.72 15.73
N THR A 136 6.61 -10.92 14.89
CA THR A 136 5.16 -11.02 14.65
C THR A 136 4.79 -12.38 14.05
N LEU A 137 5.50 -12.86 13.03
CA LEU A 137 5.29 -14.21 12.47
C LEU A 137 5.43 -15.30 13.54
N LYS A 138 6.39 -15.17 14.43
CA LYS A 138 6.60 -16.11 15.53
C LYS A 138 5.45 -16.11 16.53
N ASP A 139 4.81 -14.96 16.78
CA ASP A 139 3.62 -14.87 17.62
C ASP A 139 2.44 -15.68 17.03
N TYR A 140 2.40 -15.84 15.71
CA TYR A 140 1.47 -16.72 14.98
C TYR A 140 1.99 -18.16 14.79
N GLY A 141 3.12 -18.53 15.40
CA GLY A 141 3.71 -19.86 15.32
C GLY A 141 4.46 -20.16 14.01
N VAL A 142 4.78 -19.13 13.23
CA VAL A 142 5.53 -19.26 11.97
C VAL A 142 6.99 -18.89 12.20
N GLU A 143 7.91 -19.81 11.92
CA GLU A 143 9.35 -19.52 11.87
C GLU A 143 9.76 -19.24 10.43
N ALA A 144 10.18 -18.01 10.16
CA ALA A 144 10.60 -17.59 8.82
C ALA A 144 11.88 -16.77 8.85
N GLU A 145 12.70 -16.92 7.82
CA GLU A 145 13.72 -15.94 7.46
C GLU A 145 13.06 -14.86 6.60
N VAL A 146 13.26 -13.61 6.97
CA VAL A 146 12.60 -12.48 6.32
C VAL A 146 13.66 -11.49 5.87
N ASN A 147 13.57 -11.06 4.62
CA ASN A 147 14.35 -9.97 4.05
C ASN A 147 13.37 -8.98 3.41
N LEU A 148 13.18 -7.85 4.05
CA LEU A 148 12.24 -6.83 3.61
C LEU A 148 12.94 -5.76 2.80
N ILE A 149 12.16 -5.16 1.90
CA ILE A 149 12.53 -3.94 1.17
C ILE A 149 13.83 -4.12 0.35
N GLN A 150 14.02 -5.28 -0.27
CA GLN A 150 15.09 -5.49 -1.23
C GLN A 150 14.76 -4.80 -2.56
N ASP A 151 15.78 -4.44 -3.34
CA ASP A 151 15.65 -3.77 -4.64
C ASP A 151 14.64 -2.60 -4.63
N THR A 152 14.67 -1.83 -3.56
CA THR A 152 13.77 -0.68 -3.36
C THR A 152 14.23 0.50 -4.20
N GLY A 153 13.30 1.26 -4.77
CA GLY A 153 13.63 2.45 -5.57
C GLY A 153 12.43 3.34 -5.83
N VAL A 154 12.70 4.64 -6.02
CA VAL A 154 11.71 5.54 -6.60
C VAL A 154 11.58 5.20 -8.08
N ILE A 155 10.36 4.86 -8.50
CA ILE A 155 10.07 4.53 -9.90
C ILE A 155 9.66 5.79 -10.67
N TRP A 156 8.88 6.64 -10.00
CA TRP A 156 8.31 7.83 -10.60
C TRP A 156 7.86 8.84 -9.53
N TYR A 157 7.86 10.13 -9.85
CA TYR A 157 7.32 11.18 -9.01
C TYR A 157 6.90 12.40 -9.84
N ASP A 158 6.00 13.21 -9.31
CA ASP A 158 5.67 14.56 -9.77
C ASP A 158 5.46 15.49 -8.57
N GLU A 159 4.74 16.61 -8.75
CA GLU A 159 4.50 17.59 -7.70
C GLU A 159 3.52 17.11 -6.60
N ASP A 160 2.72 16.07 -6.88
CA ASP A 160 1.66 15.58 -6.00
C ASP A 160 1.98 14.23 -5.34
N VAL A 161 2.75 13.38 -6.01
CA VAL A 161 2.92 11.97 -5.63
C VAL A 161 4.33 11.47 -5.89
N VAL A 162 4.85 10.63 -5.00
CA VAL A 162 6.03 9.79 -5.23
C VAL A 162 5.62 8.33 -5.27
N ILE A 163 6.11 7.57 -6.26
CA ILE A 163 5.88 6.13 -6.39
C ILE A 163 7.19 5.38 -6.14
N ILE A 164 7.12 4.40 -5.26
CA ILE A 164 8.26 3.54 -4.90
C ILE A 164 7.94 2.07 -5.18
N LYS A 165 8.97 1.27 -5.38
CA LYS A 165 8.88 -0.19 -5.40
C LYS A 165 9.80 -0.79 -4.36
N GLY A 166 9.50 -2.01 -3.95
CA GLY A 166 10.36 -2.87 -3.15
C GLY A 166 10.07 -4.34 -3.40
N ILE A 167 10.99 -5.20 -3.04
CA ILE A 167 10.81 -6.65 -3.06
C ILE A 167 11.00 -7.16 -1.64
N ASN A 168 10.04 -7.95 -1.16
CA ASN A 168 10.14 -8.69 0.08
C ASN A 168 10.40 -10.15 -0.23
N THR A 169 11.23 -10.79 0.56
CA THR A 169 11.46 -12.23 0.48
C THR A 169 11.28 -12.84 1.86
N SER A 170 10.48 -13.89 1.96
CA SER A 170 10.40 -14.72 3.15
C SER A 170 10.69 -16.18 2.81
N VAL A 171 11.29 -16.91 3.74
CA VAL A 171 11.57 -18.34 3.63
C VAL A 171 11.07 -19.02 4.89
N SER A 172 10.12 -19.93 4.73
CA SER A 172 9.58 -20.74 5.83
C SER A 172 9.50 -22.21 5.37
N ASP A 173 9.97 -23.13 6.19
CA ASP A 173 10.00 -24.58 5.90
C ASP A 173 10.70 -24.94 4.57
N GLY A 174 11.62 -24.09 4.11
CA GLY A 174 12.35 -24.25 2.85
C GLY A 174 11.58 -23.78 1.61
N GLU A 175 10.37 -23.27 1.76
CA GLU A 175 9.60 -22.60 0.72
C GLU A 175 9.92 -21.12 0.72
N LYS A 176 10.23 -20.58 -0.46
CA LYS A 176 10.54 -19.17 -0.69
C LYS A 176 9.31 -18.46 -1.24
N LEU A 177 8.89 -17.38 -0.59
CA LEU A 177 7.90 -16.45 -1.08
C LEU A 177 8.60 -15.14 -1.46
N GLU A 178 8.33 -14.65 -2.66
CA GLU A 178 8.78 -13.34 -3.12
C GLU A 178 7.56 -12.47 -3.47
N GLU A 179 7.54 -11.29 -2.89
CA GLU A 179 6.47 -10.32 -3.08
C GLU A 179 7.03 -9.03 -3.66
N ILE A 180 6.29 -8.43 -4.58
CA ILE A 180 6.53 -7.06 -5.00
C ILE A 180 5.63 -6.13 -4.20
N VAL A 181 6.21 -5.05 -3.68
CA VAL A 181 5.48 -3.98 -3.01
C VAL A 181 5.62 -2.72 -3.84
N ILE A 182 4.48 -2.15 -4.25
CA ILE A 182 4.42 -0.84 -4.88
C ILE A 182 3.75 0.10 -3.90
N GLY A 183 4.44 1.19 -3.57
CA GLY A 183 3.92 2.21 -2.68
C GLY A 183 3.75 3.54 -3.40
N SER A 184 2.79 4.35 -2.94
CA SER A 184 2.73 5.76 -3.27
C SER A 184 2.59 6.59 -2.01
N SER A 185 3.12 7.81 -2.05
CA SER A 185 2.98 8.75 -0.96
C SER A 185 2.55 10.11 -1.51
N THR A 186 1.56 10.71 -0.88
CA THR A 186 1.09 12.07 -1.16
C THR A 186 1.01 12.88 0.13
N LEU A 187 1.02 14.21 0.02
CA LEU A 187 1.00 15.12 1.16
C LEU A 187 -0.34 15.84 1.27
N ILE A 188 -0.87 15.87 2.48
CA ILE A 188 -2.00 16.72 2.84
C ILE A 188 -1.50 17.81 3.78
N LYS A 189 -1.65 19.08 3.38
CA LYS A 189 -1.22 20.26 4.17
C LYS A 189 0.25 20.25 4.63
N ASN A 190 1.11 19.50 3.96
CA ASN A 190 2.54 19.39 4.26
C ASN A 190 2.88 18.88 5.67
N ASP A 191 1.92 18.34 6.43
CA ASP A 191 2.14 17.77 7.77
C ASP A 191 1.64 16.34 7.90
N LEU A 192 0.87 15.85 6.93
CA LEU A 192 0.37 14.49 6.88
C LEU A 192 0.76 13.81 5.57
N ALA A 193 1.52 12.75 5.64
CA ALA A 193 1.75 11.87 4.51
C ALA A 193 0.70 10.76 4.49
N ILE A 194 0.05 10.56 3.34
CA ILE A 194 -0.85 9.44 3.09
C ILE A 194 -0.14 8.49 2.16
N ASN A 195 0.00 7.25 2.62
CA ASN A 195 0.73 6.21 1.94
C ASN A 195 -0.24 5.10 1.52
N PHE A 196 -0.15 4.73 0.26
CA PHE A 196 -0.87 3.59 -0.30
C PHE A 196 0.14 2.51 -0.65
N TYR A 197 -0.16 1.26 -0.34
CA TYR A 197 0.68 0.12 -0.67
C TYR A 197 -0.14 -0.97 -1.33
N ILE A 198 0.41 -1.57 -2.38
CA ILE A 198 -0.10 -2.80 -3.00
C ILE A 198 1.01 -3.83 -2.96
N THR A 199 0.66 -5.01 -2.45
CA THR A 199 1.53 -6.18 -2.39
C THR A 199 0.96 -7.26 -3.29
N ASP A 200 1.81 -7.87 -4.11
CA ASP A 200 1.45 -8.99 -4.97
C ASP A 200 2.62 -9.97 -5.09
N LEU A 201 2.35 -11.18 -5.57
CA LEU A 201 3.40 -12.15 -5.85
C LEU A 201 4.30 -11.67 -6.99
N LEU A 202 5.60 -11.87 -6.84
CA LEU A 202 6.60 -11.46 -7.84
C LEU A 202 6.64 -12.51 -8.98
N ASP A 203 5.70 -12.45 -9.92
CA ASP A 203 5.63 -13.40 -11.03
C ASP A 203 5.82 -12.79 -12.44
N ASN A 204 5.59 -11.48 -12.61
CA ASN A 204 5.84 -10.82 -13.90
C ASN A 204 6.03 -9.29 -13.80
N GLY A 205 6.80 -8.72 -14.71
CA GLY A 205 7.19 -7.29 -14.71
C GLY A 205 6.08 -6.30 -15.10
N ASN A 206 4.90 -6.75 -15.54
CA ASN A 206 3.80 -5.85 -15.94
C ASN A 206 3.05 -5.29 -14.72
N LEU A 207 3.20 -5.90 -13.54
CA LEU A 207 2.54 -5.49 -12.31
C LEU A 207 2.95 -4.08 -11.89
N ILE A 208 4.24 -3.75 -12.02
CA ILE A 208 4.78 -2.44 -11.61
C ILE A 208 4.03 -1.28 -12.28
N LEU A 209 3.91 -1.31 -13.60
CA LEU A 209 3.24 -0.23 -14.35
C LEU A 209 1.75 -0.14 -14.03
N ASN A 210 1.09 -1.30 -13.89
CA ASN A 210 -0.34 -1.37 -13.59
C ASN A 210 -0.63 -0.76 -12.21
N TYR A 211 0.07 -1.21 -11.18
CA TYR A 211 -0.17 -0.74 -9.80
C TYR A 211 0.30 0.70 -9.60
N SER A 212 1.43 1.12 -10.19
CA SER A 212 1.87 2.51 -10.14
C SER A 212 0.79 3.45 -10.68
N SER A 213 0.16 3.12 -11.82
CA SER A 213 -0.90 3.94 -12.40
C SER A 213 -2.16 3.99 -11.52
N LYS A 214 -2.53 2.87 -10.87
CA LYS A 214 -3.68 2.83 -9.95
C LYS A 214 -3.42 3.66 -8.69
N LEU A 215 -2.23 3.52 -8.11
CA LEU A 215 -1.83 4.25 -6.92
C LEU A 215 -1.69 5.74 -7.18
N GLU A 216 -1.12 6.14 -8.31
CA GLU A 216 -1.04 7.55 -8.73
C GLU A 216 -2.44 8.19 -8.77
N LYS A 217 -3.39 7.52 -9.43
CA LYS A 217 -4.77 8.02 -9.54
C LYS A 217 -5.45 8.13 -8.18
N ALA A 218 -5.31 7.13 -7.32
CA ALA A 218 -5.90 7.12 -5.98
C ALA A 218 -5.28 8.22 -5.10
N SER A 219 -3.96 8.35 -5.10
CA SER A 219 -3.23 9.37 -4.34
C SER A 219 -3.63 10.79 -4.74
N LYS A 220 -3.72 11.07 -6.05
CA LYS A 220 -4.12 12.41 -6.57
C LYS A 220 -5.58 12.80 -6.26
N LYS A 221 -6.43 11.82 -5.95
CA LYS A 221 -7.82 12.06 -5.56
C LYS A 221 -8.02 12.19 -4.05
N THR A 222 -6.96 11.99 -3.28
CA THR A 222 -6.98 12.22 -1.84
C THR A 222 -7.19 13.70 -1.55
N SER A 223 -8.16 14.02 -0.69
CA SER A 223 -8.53 15.41 -0.41
C SER A 223 -9.02 15.60 1.01
N LEU A 224 -8.91 16.85 1.48
CA LEU A 224 -9.61 17.32 2.67
C LEU A 224 -11.06 17.62 2.30
N LEU A 225 -11.99 17.12 3.10
CA LEU A 225 -13.37 17.59 3.09
C LEU A 225 -13.49 18.77 4.05
N VAL A 226 -13.70 19.95 3.49
CA VAL A 226 -13.89 21.21 4.24
C VAL A 226 -15.34 21.34 4.66
#